data_603c078b7e340175e9a61419890046c4
#
_entry.id   603c078b7e340175e9a61419890046c4
#
_cell.length_a   1.000
_cell.length_b   1.000
_cell.length_c   1.000
_cell.angle_alpha   90.00
_cell.angle_beta   90.00
_cell.angle_gamma   90.00
#
_symmetry.space_group_name_H-M   'P 1'
#
loop_
_entity.id
_entity.type
_entity.pdbx_description
1 polymer ?
#
loop_
_entity_poly.entity_id
_entity_poly.type
_entity_poly.pdbx_seq_one_letter_code
_entity_poly.pdbx_strand_id
1 'polypeptide(L)'
;MPKGWNSYLKKLRAVIQYGDYYKPAKNVIIPLLEYYRSKDMKVAIWGGGLKGTSFLSNMDPKQEGIQCVVDMNKSLHGTHTSTGHEIVSYEHILNKDIQVVLVMNKVFYVDIYLLLQKNNYKGIILDMDEIIEQKQNLEEVLTFKEDIETKKDSKIFGYELRDIQLVTLDILKEVDRLCKENNIKYFLEAGSALGAARYEGFIPCDDDIDIGMFREDYEKFQKIANKELKAGYLMQQMQLGKDYPYPYMQVVKDNTSFVRMEFKKARMHHGIHIDIAPIDHVPEDKKLREKQLRTIRKYSSLIRKKLIPEPYESKNPFKSFIVNSPYYMLKLIPLWILKNLQYREFVRYRYENCILVGDLCTHYKKDIYFDKNVFFPVKEGNFENLKFPIPNDMDKYLTVMYDDYKMLSPREDGSIKYRMLYVSMEQNYISNKK
;
A
#
# COMPACT_ATOMS: atom_id res chain seq x y z
N MET A 1 37.22 9.58 5.74
CA MET A 1 36.91 8.13 5.71
C MET A 1 37.49 7.56 4.43
N PRO A 2 38.09 6.35 4.42
CA PRO A 2 38.64 5.74 3.21
C PRO A 2 37.53 5.55 2.15
N LYS A 3 37.86 5.77 0.86
CA LYS A 3 36.91 5.71 -0.28
C LYS A 3 36.08 4.43 -0.40
N GLY A 4 36.28 3.40 0.38
CA GLY A 4 35.51 2.13 0.35
C GLY A 4 34.54 1.92 1.51
N TRP A 5 34.60 2.73 2.59
CA TRP A 5 33.82 2.47 3.81
C TRP A 5 32.30 2.60 3.61
N ASN A 6 31.84 3.59 2.85
CA ASN A 6 30.41 3.78 2.60
C ASN A 6 29.81 2.62 1.80
N SER A 7 30.54 2.09 0.83
CA SER A 7 30.11 0.91 0.06
C SER A 7 30.05 -0.34 0.92
N TYR A 8 31.07 -0.55 1.79
CA TYR A 8 31.09 -1.67 2.72
C TYR A 8 29.93 -1.61 3.74
N LEU A 9 29.70 -0.44 4.34
CA LEU A 9 28.58 -0.24 5.26
C LEU A 9 27.22 -0.43 4.59
N LYS A 10 27.06 0.00 3.33
CA LYS A 10 25.84 -0.21 2.56
C LYS A 10 25.62 -1.72 2.31
N LYS A 11 26.66 -2.44 1.94
CA LYS A 11 26.60 -3.90 1.75
C LYS A 11 26.26 -4.62 3.05
N LEU A 12 26.90 -4.25 4.16
CA LEU A 12 26.61 -4.83 5.47
C LEU A 12 25.17 -4.59 5.92
N ARG A 13 24.64 -3.36 5.74
CA ARG A 13 23.24 -3.04 6.01
C ARG A 13 22.29 -3.82 5.12
N ALA A 14 22.59 -3.98 3.85
CA ALA A 14 21.79 -4.78 2.92
C ALA A 14 21.74 -6.25 3.34
N VAL A 15 22.87 -6.83 3.77
CA VAL A 15 22.93 -8.21 4.28
C VAL A 15 22.12 -8.37 5.58
N ILE A 16 22.25 -7.42 6.52
CA ILE A 16 21.51 -7.45 7.79
C ILE A 16 19.98 -7.35 7.55
N GLN A 17 19.56 -6.49 6.64
CA GLN A 17 18.14 -6.19 6.42
C GLN A 17 17.47 -7.16 5.45
N TYR A 18 18.18 -7.64 4.44
CA TYR A 18 17.63 -8.43 3.32
C TYR A 18 18.40 -9.73 3.03
N GLY A 19 19.35 -10.13 3.90
CA GLY A 19 20.24 -11.26 3.62
C GLY A 19 19.56 -12.57 3.27
N ASP A 20 18.45 -12.86 3.91
CA ASP A 20 17.66 -14.07 3.65
C ASP A 20 16.41 -13.82 2.81
N TYR A 21 16.10 -12.58 2.46
CA TYR A 21 14.87 -12.22 1.73
C TYR A 21 14.76 -12.92 0.37
N TYR A 22 15.86 -12.97 -0.37
CA TYR A 22 15.91 -13.58 -1.70
C TYR A 22 16.24 -15.08 -1.71
N LYS A 23 16.66 -15.64 -0.56
CA LYS A 23 17.10 -17.03 -0.45
C LYS A 23 16.04 -18.05 -0.89
N PRO A 24 14.74 -17.89 -0.54
CA PRO A 24 13.70 -18.82 -0.97
C PRO A 24 13.46 -18.83 -2.49
N ALA A 25 13.78 -17.73 -3.17
CA ALA A 25 13.51 -17.55 -4.60
C ALA A 25 14.74 -17.81 -5.50
N LYS A 26 15.87 -18.25 -4.93
CA LYS A 26 17.09 -18.55 -5.73
C LYS A 26 16.85 -19.55 -6.84
N ASN A 27 16.05 -20.57 -6.56
CA ASN A 27 15.73 -21.65 -7.52
C ASN A 27 14.86 -21.18 -8.70
N VAL A 28 14.32 -19.97 -8.63
CA VAL A 28 13.54 -19.36 -9.71
C VAL A 28 14.33 -18.23 -10.38
N ILE A 29 14.93 -17.35 -9.59
CA ILE A 29 15.60 -16.14 -10.09
C ILE A 29 16.89 -16.49 -10.86
N ILE A 30 17.71 -17.41 -10.35
CA ILE A 30 18.95 -17.79 -11.04
C ILE A 30 18.65 -18.44 -12.40
N PRO A 31 17.78 -19.48 -12.48
CA PRO A 31 17.37 -20.02 -13.78
C PRO A 31 16.69 -19.00 -14.71
N LEU A 32 15.96 -18.03 -14.16
CA LEU A 32 15.36 -16.95 -14.93
C LEU A 32 16.42 -16.06 -15.59
N LEU A 33 17.46 -15.66 -14.83
CA LEU A 33 18.59 -14.90 -15.39
C LEU A 33 19.36 -15.71 -16.43
N GLU A 34 19.58 -17.00 -16.19
CA GLU A 34 20.21 -17.93 -17.14
C GLU A 34 19.37 -18.08 -18.41
N TYR A 35 18.06 -18.19 -18.29
CA TYR A 35 17.15 -18.24 -19.43
C TYR A 35 17.26 -16.98 -20.29
N TYR A 36 17.20 -15.78 -19.71
CA TYR A 36 17.32 -14.54 -20.48
C TYR A 36 18.69 -14.42 -21.13
N ARG A 37 19.75 -14.79 -20.44
CA ARG A 37 21.10 -14.82 -21.00
C ARG A 37 21.22 -15.81 -22.17
N SER A 38 20.59 -16.99 -22.09
CA SER A 38 20.57 -17.98 -23.17
C SER A 38 19.83 -17.48 -24.43
N LYS A 39 18.98 -16.47 -24.28
CA LYS A 39 18.25 -15.80 -25.37
C LYS A 39 18.90 -14.50 -25.81
N ASP A 40 20.13 -14.21 -25.36
CA ASP A 40 20.84 -12.96 -25.59
C ASP A 40 20.05 -11.70 -25.16
N MET A 41 19.19 -11.84 -24.18
CA MET A 41 18.37 -10.76 -23.67
C MET A 41 19.11 -10.02 -22.54
N LYS A 42 19.25 -8.70 -22.69
CA LYS A 42 19.87 -7.83 -21.70
C LYS A 42 18.90 -7.51 -20.57
N VAL A 43 19.35 -7.70 -19.34
CA VAL A 43 18.56 -7.50 -18.13
C VAL A 43 19.08 -6.31 -17.34
N ALA A 44 18.20 -5.44 -16.88
CA ALA A 44 18.49 -4.40 -15.88
C ALA A 44 17.66 -4.61 -14.61
N ILE A 45 18.16 -4.15 -13.48
CA ILE A 45 17.33 -4.00 -12.28
C ILE A 45 16.97 -2.53 -12.07
N TRP A 46 15.80 -2.28 -11.50
CA TRP A 46 15.37 -0.95 -11.10
C TRP A 46 15.32 -0.83 -9.57
N GLY A 47 16.20 0.00 -9.02
CA GLY A 47 16.37 0.25 -7.60
C GLY A 47 17.77 -0.07 -7.08
N GLY A 48 18.67 0.91 -7.04
CA GLY A 48 20.04 0.82 -6.51
C GLY A 48 20.17 0.88 -4.99
N GLY A 49 19.05 0.88 -4.25
CA GLY A 49 18.99 0.93 -2.78
C GLY A 49 19.51 -0.35 -2.10
N LEU A 50 19.20 -0.49 -0.80
CA LEU A 50 19.65 -1.66 -0.01
C LEU A 50 19.09 -2.97 -0.56
N LYS A 51 17.86 -2.97 -1.03
CA LYS A 51 17.17 -4.13 -1.58
C LYS A 51 17.82 -4.60 -2.88
N GLY A 52 18.05 -3.70 -3.84
CA GLY A 52 18.79 -4.03 -5.08
C GLY A 52 20.23 -4.45 -4.82
N THR A 53 20.91 -3.80 -3.87
CA THR A 53 22.27 -4.22 -3.45
C THR A 53 22.29 -5.65 -2.90
N SER A 54 21.30 -6.03 -2.09
CA SER A 54 21.17 -7.40 -1.60
C SER A 54 20.86 -8.40 -2.73
N PHE A 55 19.95 -8.02 -3.63
CA PHE A 55 19.62 -8.82 -4.81
C PHE A 55 20.88 -9.15 -5.63
N LEU A 56 21.61 -8.14 -6.07
CA LEU A 56 22.82 -8.30 -6.87
C LEU A 56 23.89 -9.16 -6.16
N SER A 57 24.06 -8.94 -4.86
CA SER A 57 25.03 -9.71 -4.07
C SER A 57 24.68 -11.20 -3.97
N ASN A 58 23.39 -11.56 -4.08
CA ASN A 58 22.92 -12.92 -3.96
C ASN A 58 22.69 -13.61 -5.30
N MET A 59 22.26 -12.88 -6.33
CA MET A 59 21.78 -13.43 -7.59
C MET A 59 22.76 -13.25 -8.74
N ASP A 60 23.54 -12.14 -8.75
CA ASP A 60 24.51 -11.85 -9.81
C ASP A 60 25.82 -11.24 -9.27
N PRO A 61 26.51 -11.91 -8.34
CA PRO A 61 27.73 -11.38 -7.73
C PRO A 61 28.90 -11.24 -8.71
N LYS A 62 28.85 -11.92 -9.85
CA LYS A 62 29.88 -11.91 -10.89
C LYS A 62 29.58 -10.97 -12.07
N GLN A 63 28.43 -10.28 -12.05
CA GLN A 63 27.98 -9.39 -13.14
C GLN A 63 27.82 -10.12 -14.48
N GLU A 64 27.33 -11.35 -14.45
CA GLU A 64 27.16 -12.16 -15.66
C GLU A 64 25.77 -12.08 -16.28
N GLY A 65 24.74 -11.72 -15.49
CA GLY A 65 23.34 -11.73 -15.89
C GLY A 65 22.68 -10.36 -15.99
N ILE A 66 23.20 -9.35 -15.26
CA ILE A 66 22.60 -8.02 -15.16
C ILE A 66 23.54 -6.96 -15.72
N GLN A 67 23.07 -6.19 -16.70
CA GLN A 67 23.87 -5.19 -17.42
C GLN A 67 24.07 -3.91 -16.61
N CYS A 68 23.01 -3.41 -15.94
CA CYS A 68 23.05 -2.15 -15.24
C CYS A 68 21.96 -2.07 -14.15
N VAL A 69 22.07 -1.04 -13.32
CA VAL A 69 21.10 -0.70 -12.29
C VAL A 69 20.48 0.64 -12.59
N VAL A 70 19.17 0.71 -12.73
CA VAL A 70 18.46 1.98 -12.87
C VAL A 70 18.11 2.53 -11.50
N ASP A 71 18.34 3.82 -11.31
CA ASP A 71 17.90 4.54 -10.11
C ASP A 71 17.41 5.94 -10.49
N MET A 72 16.33 6.41 -9.84
CA MET A 72 15.78 7.74 -10.08
C MET A 72 16.61 8.85 -9.44
N ASN A 73 17.49 8.50 -8.50
CA ASN A 73 18.39 9.46 -7.86
C ASN A 73 19.55 9.84 -8.79
N LYS A 74 19.43 10.99 -9.43
CA LYS A 74 20.43 11.53 -10.38
C LYS A 74 21.84 11.62 -9.79
N SER A 75 21.98 11.79 -8.47
CA SER A 75 23.30 11.88 -7.84
C SER A 75 24.07 10.55 -7.84
N LEU A 76 23.42 9.46 -8.14
CA LEU A 76 24.00 8.12 -8.22
C LEU A 76 24.41 7.75 -9.66
N HIS A 77 23.93 8.46 -10.67
CA HIS A 77 24.23 8.13 -12.07
C HIS A 77 25.72 8.22 -12.37
N GLY A 78 26.23 7.26 -13.13
CA GLY A 78 27.67 7.12 -13.44
C GLY A 78 28.50 6.56 -12.28
N THR A 79 27.88 6.24 -11.13
CA THR A 79 28.54 5.51 -10.04
C THR A 79 28.26 4.02 -10.16
N HIS A 80 28.91 3.21 -9.30
CA HIS A 80 28.74 1.77 -9.29
C HIS A 80 28.18 1.28 -7.96
N THR A 81 27.41 0.20 -8.02
CA THR A 81 26.99 -0.54 -6.82
C THR A 81 28.18 -1.19 -6.13
N SER A 82 27.96 -1.74 -4.93
CA SER A 82 29.01 -2.51 -4.22
C SER A 82 29.39 -3.82 -4.92
N THR A 83 28.60 -4.27 -5.91
CA THR A 83 28.85 -5.43 -6.77
C THR A 83 29.45 -5.06 -8.12
N GLY A 84 29.72 -3.76 -8.35
CA GLY A 84 30.38 -3.27 -9.57
C GLY A 84 29.43 -2.91 -10.71
N HIS A 85 28.13 -3.13 -10.61
CA HIS A 85 27.18 -2.74 -11.66
C HIS A 85 27.04 -1.22 -11.72
N GLU A 86 27.07 -0.67 -12.94
CA GLU A 86 26.87 0.75 -13.18
C GLU A 86 25.45 1.19 -12.82
N ILE A 87 25.31 2.36 -12.19
CA ILE A 87 24.00 2.98 -11.90
C ILE A 87 23.73 4.03 -12.96
N VAL A 88 22.61 3.85 -13.66
CA VAL A 88 22.22 4.64 -14.82
C VAL A 88 20.85 5.27 -14.67
N SER A 89 20.53 6.24 -15.52
CA SER A 89 19.18 6.77 -15.64
C SER A 89 18.27 5.83 -16.42
N TYR A 90 16.94 6.04 -16.34
CA TYR A 90 15.98 5.20 -17.07
C TYR A 90 16.07 5.40 -18.59
N GLU A 91 16.51 6.55 -19.07
CA GLU A 91 16.74 6.81 -20.50
C GLU A 91 17.80 5.88 -21.07
N HIS A 92 18.73 5.42 -20.23
CA HIS A 92 19.74 4.44 -20.65
C HIS A 92 19.11 3.11 -21.08
N ILE A 93 18.04 2.65 -20.39
CA ILE A 93 17.32 1.42 -20.77
C ILE A 93 16.76 1.56 -22.19
N LEU A 94 16.17 2.72 -22.50
CA LEU A 94 15.52 2.98 -23.80
C LEU A 94 16.53 3.01 -24.93
N ASN A 95 17.76 3.48 -24.65
CA ASN A 95 18.81 3.68 -25.67
C ASN A 95 19.76 2.48 -25.85
N LYS A 96 19.80 1.54 -24.89
CA LYS A 96 20.77 0.44 -24.84
C LYS A 96 20.20 -0.94 -25.13
N ASP A 97 18.99 -0.99 -25.65
CA ASP A 97 18.32 -2.25 -26.02
C ASP A 97 18.26 -3.24 -24.85
N ILE A 98 17.84 -2.76 -23.68
CA ILE A 98 17.53 -3.60 -22.53
C ILE A 98 16.14 -4.21 -22.75
N GLN A 99 16.05 -5.53 -22.75
CA GLN A 99 14.80 -6.25 -23.00
C GLN A 99 14.04 -6.64 -21.74
N VAL A 100 14.71 -6.67 -20.58
CA VAL A 100 14.08 -7.09 -19.32
C VAL A 100 14.43 -6.13 -18.21
N VAL A 101 13.42 -5.67 -17.47
CA VAL A 101 13.57 -4.82 -16.28
C VAL A 101 13.00 -5.54 -15.07
N LEU A 102 13.84 -5.80 -14.07
CA LEU A 102 13.45 -6.39 -12.80
C LEU A 102 13.26 -5.28 -11.77
N VAL A 103 12.03 -5.04 -11.34
CA VAL A 103 11.71 -3.99 -10.37
C VAL A 103 11.88 -4.53 -8.95
N MET A 104 12.77 -3.90 -8.17
CA MET A 104 13.15 -4.35 -6.83
C MET A 104 12.18 -3.94 -5.72
N ASN A 105 11.19 -3.10 -6.00
CA ASN A 105 10.24 -2.62 -5.01
C ASN A 105 8.85 -2.48 -5.62
N LYS A 106 7.94 -3.35 -5.19
CA LYS A 106 6.54 -3.38 -5.67
C LYS A 106 5.81 -2.04 -5.51
N VAL A 107 6.18 -1.23 -4.51
CA VAL A 107 5.57 0.10 -4.31
C VAL A 107 5.77 1.02 -5.51
N PHE A 108 6.87 0.85 -6.25
CA PHE A 108 7.19 1.65 -7.43
C PHE A 108 6.99 0.89 -8.75
N TYR A 109 6.54 -0.37 -8.69
CA TYR A 109 6.42 -1.20 -9.89
C TYR A 109 5.53 -0.54 -10.95
N VAL A 110 4.38 -0.08 -10.53
CA VAL A 110 3.42 0.55 -11.44
C VAL A 110 3.99 1.87 -12.01
N ASP A 111 4.57 2.73 -11.17
CA ASP A 111 5.17 4.00 -11.63
C ASP A 111 6.27 3.76 -12.67
N ILE A 112 7.08 2.72 -12.46
CA ILE A 112 8.15 2.32 -13.37
C ILE A 112 7.58 1.76 -14.66
N TYR A 113 6.59 0.87 -14.56
CA TYR A 113 5.90 0.28 -15.70
C TYR A 113 5.35 1.37 -16.62
N LEU A 114 4.66 2.36 -16.06
CA LEU A 114 4.05 3.46 -16.80
C LEU A 114 5.07 4.40 -17.44
N LEU A 115 6.10 4.74 -16.68
CA LEU A 115 7.19 5.55 -17.22
C LEU A 115 7.82 4.88 -18.45
N LEU A 116 8.03 3.58 -18.39
CA LEU A 116 8.60 2.80 -19.50
C LEU A 116 7.60 2.69 -20.67
N GLN A 117 6.31 2.45 -20.39
CA GLN A 117 5.27 2.41 -21.45
C GLN A 117 5.11 3.77 -22.15
N LYS A 118 5.07 4.87 -21.40
CA LYS A 118 5.00 6.24 -21.94
C LYS A 118 6.18 6.53 -22.91
N ASN A 119 7.32 5.94 -22.64
CA ASN A 119 8.51 6.05 -23.48
C ASN A 119 8.62 4.91 -24.52
N ASN A 120 7.50 4.22 -24.83
CA ASN A 120 7.42 3.15 -25.83
C ASN A 120 8.34 1.95 -25.57
N TYR A 121 8.71 1.69 -24.33
CA TYR A 121 9.47 0.49 -23.98
C TYR A 121 8.63 -0.77 -24.28
N LYS A 122 9.21 -1.70 -25.02
CA LYS A 122 8.55 -2.95 -25.45
C LYS A 122 9.08 -4.21 -24.74
N GLY A 123 9.98 -4.03 -23.77
CA GLY A 123 10.57 -5.13 -23.05
C GLY A 123 9.67 -5.66 -21.93
N ILE A 124 10.17 -6.70 -21.27
CA ILE A 124 9.52 -7.37 -20.14
C ILE A 124 9.81 -6.57 -18.88
N ILE A 125 8.79 -6.35 -18.05
CA ILE A 125 8.93 -5.70 -16.75
C ILE A 125 8.39 -6.67 -15.68
N LEU A 126 9.23 -7.06 -14.72
CA LEU A 126 8.88 -8.03 -13.69
C LEU A 126 8.94 -7.41 -12.29
N ASP A 127 7.93 -7.69 -11.47
CA ASP A 127 7.93 -7.36 -10.04
C ASP A 127 8.61 -8.48 -9.25
N MET A 128 9.80 -8.17 -8.71
CA MET A 128 10.58 -9.17 -7.96
C MET A 128 9.97 -9.47 -6.58
N ASP A 129 9.24 -8.55 -5.98
CA ASP A 129 8.53 -8.83 -4.72
C ASP A 129 7.36 -9.79 -4.97
N GLU A 130 6.67 -9.66 -6.07
CA GLU A 130 5.58 -10.57 -6.44
C GLU A 130 6.09 -12.00 -6.65
N ILE A 131 7.16 -12.16 -7.41
CA ILE A 131 7.80 -13.48 -7.67
C ILE A 131 8.19 -14.16 -6.37
N ILE A 132 8.74 -13.41 -5.41
CA ILE A 132 9.20 -13.93 -4.12
C ILE A 132 8.03 -14.24 -3.18
N GLU A 133 7.08 -13.32 -3.06
CA GLU A 133 5.95 -13.43 -2.13
C GLU A 133 5.00 -14.57 -2.52
N GLN A 134 4.81 -14.80 -3.82
CA GLN A 134 3.92 -15.83 -4.33
C GLN A 134 4.60 -17.20 -4.49
N LYS A 135 5.92 -17.26 -4.29
CA LYS A 135 6.71 -18.49 -4.50
C LYS A 135 6.49 -19.08 -5.90
N GLN A 136 6.35 -18.21 -6.89
CA GLN A 136 6.18 -18.59 -8.29
C GLN A 136 7.33 -19.50 -8.73
N ASN A 137 7.03 -20.45 -9.59
CA ASN A 137 8.07 -21.26 -10.24
C ASN A 137 8.52 -20.60 -11.56
N LEU A 138 9.62 -21.10 -12.15
CA LEU A 138 10.17 -20.51 -13.37
C LEU A 138 9.16 -20.53 -14.53
N GLU A 139 8.40 -21.58 -14.67
CA GLU A 139 7.41 -21.78 -15.74
C GLU A 139 6.28 -20.75 -15.63
N GLU A 140 5.76 -20.54 -14.41
CA GLU A 140 4.77 -19.49 -14.11
C GLU A 140 5.31 -18.08 -14.45
N VAL A 141 6.57 -17.80 -14.11
CA VAL A 141 7.17 -16.49 -14.41
C VAL A 141 7.36 -16.28 -15.90
N LEU A 142 7.70 -17.32 -16.66
CA LEU A 142 7.89 -17.25 -18.10
C LEU A 142 6.58 -17.19 -18.88
N THR A 143 5.52 -17.87 -18.40
CA THR A 143 4.16 -17.82 -19.00
C THR A 143 3.44 -16.52 -18.68
N PHE A 144 3.83 -15.80 -17.61
CA PHE A 144 3.28 -14.50 -17.27
C PHE A 144 3.39 -13.45 -18.41
N LYS A 145 4.27 -13.69 -19.38
CA LYS A 145 4.44 -12.86 -20.58
C LYS A 145 3.21 -12.86 -21.50
N GLU A 146 2.51 -13.98 -21.61
CA GLU A 146 1.34 -14.11 -22.47
C GLU A 146 0.12 -13.38 -21.88
N ASP A 147 -0.01 -13.37 -20.54
CA ASP A 147 -1.08 -12.67 -19.84
C ASP A 147 -0.97 -11.14 -19.90
N ILE A 148 0.24 -10.58 -20.00
CA ILE A 148 0.43 -9.12 -20.11
C ILE A 148 0.10 -8.61 -21.51
N GLU A 149 0.37 -9.37 -22.57
CA GLU A 149 -0.01 -8.99 -23.93
C GLU A 149 -1.54 -9.06 -24.15
N THR A 150 -2.23 -9.93 -23.44
CA THR A 150 -3.70 -10.02 -23.43
C THR A 150 -4.38 -9.01 -22.53
N LYS A 151 -3.69 -8.48 -21.51
CA LYS A 151 -4.17 -7.39 -20.63
C LYS A 151 -4.02 -5.97 -21.22
N LYS A 152 -4.04 -5.83 -22.54
CA LYS A 152 -4.28 -4.54 -23.21
C LYS A 152 -5.70 -4.00 -23.00
N ASP A 153 -6.57 -4.78 -22.38
CA ASP A 153 -7.84 -4.29 -21.87
C ASP A 153 -7.58 -3.56 -20.54
N SER A 154 -7.77 -2.26 -20.53
CA SER A 154 -7.81 -1.40 -19.32
C SER A 154 -8.90 -1.84 -18.33
N LYS A 155 -9.59 -2.95 -18.60
CA LYS A 155 -10.73 -3.45 -17.85
C LYS A 155 -10.33 -4.47 -16.80
N ILE A 156 -10.76 -4.23 -15.58
CA ILE A 156 -10.59 -5.11 -14.45
C ILE A 156 -11.86 -5.93 -14.29
N PHE A 157 -11.79 -7.22 -14.58
CA PHE A 157 -12.98 -8.08 -14.61
C PHE A 157 -14.13 -7.53 -15.50
N GLY A 158 -13.79 -6.81 -16.60
CA GLY A 158 -14.75 -6.20 -17.49
C GLY A 158 -15.14 -4.76 -17.16
N TYR A 159 -14.66 -4.19 -16.04
CA TYR A 159 -14.90 -2.81 -15.61
C TYR A 159 -13.66 -1.94 -15.79
N GLU A 160 -13.87 -0.68 -16.14
CA GLU A 160 -12.81 0.32 -16.16
C GLU A 160 -12.54 0.85 -14.74
N LEU A 161 -11.33 1.33 -14.47
CA LEU A 161 -11.03 2.00 -13.20
C LEU A 161 -12.03 3.15 -12.94
N ARG A 162 -12.43 3.84 -14.00
CA ARG A 162 -13.39 4.93 -13.90
C ARG A 162 -14.75 4.49 -13.35
N ASP A 163 -15.20 3.29 -13.66
CA ASP A 163 -16.44 2.75 -13.10
C ASP A 163 -16.36 2.60 -11.58
N ILE A 164 -15.21 2.13 -11.08
CA ILE A 164 -14.94 1.99 -9.64
C ILE A 164 -14.92 3.38 -8.99
N GLN A 165 -14.20 4.34 -9.58
CA GLN A 165 -14.12 5.71 -9.10
C GLN A 165 -15.51 6.37 -9.01
N LEU A 166 -16.39 6.14 -9.98
CA LEU A 166 -17.74 6.69 -9.96
C LEU A 166 -18.60 6.10 -8.84
N VAL A 167 -18.48 4.80 -8.56
CA VAL A 167 -19.16 4.17 -7.42
C VAL A 167 -18.59 4.68 -6.09
N THR A 168 -17.27 4.87 -6.00
CA THR A 168 -16.61 5.41 -4.81
C THR A 168 -17.04 6.87 -4.56
N LEU A 169 -17.16 7.67 -5.61
CA LEU A 169 -17.70 9.04 -5.54
C LEU A 169 -19.17 9.05 -5.09
N ASP A 170 -19.98 8.10 -5.53
CA ASP A 170 -21.39 7.97 -5.11
C ASP A 170 -21.48 7.69 -3.59
N ILE A 171 -20.57 6.86 -3.06
CA ILE A 171 -20.47 6.63 -1.61
C ILE A 171 -20.06 7.91 -0.88
N LEU A 172 -19.08 8.67 -1.39
CA LEU A 172 -18.66 9.93 -0.79
C LEU A 172 -19.79 10.95 -0.73
N LYS A 173 -20.63 11.05 -1.77
CA LYS A 173 -21.82 11.92 -1.77
C LYS A 173 -22.81 11.55 -0.67
N GLU A 174 -23.03 10.28 -0.43
CA GLU A 174 -23.92 9.83 0.65
C GLU A 174 -23.34 10.12 2.02
N VAL A 175 -22.03 9.94 2.21
CA VAL A 175 -21.33 10.29 3.45
C VAL A 175 -21.37 11.80 3.68
N ASP A 176 -21.13 12.61 2.65
CA ASP A 176 -21.19 14.09 2.70
C ASP A 176 -22.60 14.57 3.10
N ARG A 177 -23.65 13.96 2.52
CA ARG A 177 -25.05 14.25 2.91
C ARG A 177 -25.25 14.04 4.40
N LEU A 178 -24.88 12.85 4.91
CA LEU A 178 -25.03 12.55 6.34
C LEU A 178 -24.25 13.50 7.23
N CYS A 179 -23.03 13.84 6.82
CA CYS A 179 -22.18 14.76 7.58
C CYS A 179 -22.79 16.16 7.65
N LYS A 180 -23.32 16.67 6.54
CA LYS A 180 -23.99 17.99 6.47
C LYS A 180 -25.26 18.02 7.30
N GLU A 181 -26.14 17.03 7.16
CA GLU A 181 -27.41 16.93 7.91
C GLU A 181 -27.20 16.83 9.41
N ASN A 182 -26.08 16.24 9.85
CA ASN A 182 -25.80 16.00 11.26
C ASN A 182 -24.70 16.91 11.85
N ASN A 183 -24.25 17.94 11.12
CA ASN A 183 -23.15 18.82 11.53
C ASN A 183 -21.91 18.05 11.99
N ILE A 184 -21.45 17.10 11.17
CA ILE A 184 -20.23 16.32 11.35
C ILE A 184 -19.16 16.90 10.42
N LYS A 185 -17.99 17.15 10.97
CA LYS A 185 -16.86 17.66 10.20
C LYS A 185 -15.97 16.52 9.73
N TYR A 186 -15.61 16.57 8.46
CA TYR A 186 -14.66 15.66 7.86
C TYR A 186 -13.83 16.43 6.81
N PHE A 187 -12.82 15.81 6.25
CA PHE A 187 -12.01 16.34 5.16
C PHE A 187 -11.43 15.20 4.31
N LEU A 188 -11.17 15.48 3.04
CA LEU A 188 -10.43 14.55 2.19
C LEU A 188 -9.02 14.36 2.75
N GLU A 189 -8.54 13.12 2.78
CA GLU A 189 -7.26 12.72 3.36
C GLU A 189 -6.38 12.01 2.33
N ALA A 190 -5.10 11.85 2.63
CA ALA A 190 -4.14 11.05 1.89
C ALA A 190 -4.20 11.26 0.36
N GLY A 191 -4.39 10.19 -0.42
CA GLY A 191 -4.49 10.22 -1.88
C GLY A 191 -5.62 11.10 -2.38
N SER A 192 -6.75 11.12 -1.69
CA SER A 192 -7.91 11.95 -2.07
C SER A 192 -7.65 13.44 -1.91
N ALA A 193 -6.91 13.86 -0.87
CA ALA A 193 -6.49 15.25 -0.71
C ALA A 193 -5.48 15.65 -1.80
N LEU A 194 -4.54 14.77 -2.14
CA LEU A 194 -3.58 14.99 -3.22
C LEU A 194 -4.31 15.08 -4.58
N GLY A 195 -5.30 14.23 -4.81
CA GLY A 195 -6.15 14.25 -5.98
C GLY A 195 -6.92 15.56 -6.13
N ALA A 196 -7.56 16.04 -5.04
CA ALA A 196 -8.23 17.33 -5.01
C ALA A 196 -7.29 18.50 -5.35
N ALA A 197 -6.05 18.48 -4.81
CA ALA A 197 -5.09 19.57 -5.00
C ALA A 197 -4.49 19.60 -6.41
N ARG A 198 -4.34 18.48 -7.09
CA ARG A 198 -3.59 18.39 -8.35
C ARG A 198 -4.45 18.13 -9.59
N TYR A 199 -5.56 17.43 -9.40
CA TYR A 199 -6.40 16.93 -10.50
C TYR A 199 -7.84 17.43 -10.40
N GLU A 200 -8.19 18.12 -9.32
CA GLU A 200 -9.58 18.46 -8.98
C GLU A 200 -10.50 17.21 -8.99
N GLY A 201 -9.94 16.05 -8.65
CA GLY A 201 -10.62 14.76 -8.70
C GLY A 201 -9.72 13.63 -8.26
N PHE A 202 -9.98 12.42 -8.73
CA PHE A 202 -9.13 11.28 -8.47
C PHE A 202 -7.73 11.45 -9.05
N ILE A 203 -6.73 10.92 -8.37
CA ILE A 203 -5.46 10.62 -9.03
C ILE A 203 -5.79 9.59 -10.13
N PRO A 204 -5.30 9.76 -11.38
CA PRO A 204 -5.74 8.95 -12.52
C PRO A 204 -5.68 7.42 -12.34
N CYS A 205 -4.83 6.93 -11.44
CA CYS A 205 -4.65 5.49 -11.17
C CYS A 205 -5.16 5.06 -9.79
N ASP A 206 -5.86 5.93 -9.05
CA ASP A 206 -6.34 5.63 -7.70
C ASP A 206 -7.77 5.07 -7.75
N ASP A 207 -8.04 4.06 -6.93
CA ASP A 207 -9.29 3.30 -6.89
C ASP A 207 -10.09 3.52 -5.61
N ASP A 208 -9.58 4.35 -4.69
CA ASP A 208 -10.16 4.58 -3.38
C ASP A 208 -10.36 6.07 -3.06
N ILE A 209 -11.18 6.34 -2.05
CA ILE A 209 -11.32 7.64 -1.40
C ILE A 209 -11.05 7.45 0.09
N ASP A 210 -10.16 8.28 0.60
CA ASP A 210 -9.85 8.39 2.02
C ASP A 210 -10.40 9.71 2.57
N ILE A 211 -11.08 9.64 3.71
CA ILE A 211 -11.51 10.82 4.48
C ILE A 211 -11.10 10.72 5.94
N GLY A 212 -10.73 11.85 6.52
CA GLY A 212 -10.40 11.96 7.94
C GLY A 212 -11.53 12.63 8.74
N MET A 213 -11.79 12.13 9.93
CA MET A 213 -12.67 12.74 10.91
C MET A 213 -11.95 12.82 12.26
N PHE A 214 -12.03 13.95 12.97
CA PHE A 214 -11.58 13.97 14.35
C PHE A 214 -12.40 12.99 15.20
N ARG A 215 -11.80 12.42 16.24
CA ARG A 215 -12.40 11.32 17.02
C ARG A 215 -13.85 11.57 17.46
N GLU A 216 -14.19 12.79 17.83
CA GLU A 216 -15.55 13.16 18.25
C GLU A 216 -16.55 13.05 17.10
N ASP A 217 -16.20 13.61 15.94
CA ASP A 217 -17.01 13.53 14.72
C ASP A 217 -17.09 12.11 14.18
N TYR A 218 -15.97 11.36 14.24
CA TYR A 218 -15.91 9.95 13.88
C TYR A 218 -16.88 9.10 14.71
N GLU A 219 -16.89 9.26 16.03
CA GLU A 219 -17.79 8.52 16.92
C GLU A 219 -19.26 8.97 16.75
N LYS A 220 -19.49 10.23 16.43
CA LYS A 220 -20.81 10.75 16.10
C LYS A 220 -21.32 10.13 14.80
N PHE A 221 -20.50 10.14 13.74
CA PHE A 221 -20.80 9.51 12.46
C PHE A 221 -21.10 8.01 12.64
N GLN A 222 -20.28 7.30 13.40
CA GLN A 222 -20.46 5.89 13.73
C GLN A 222 -21.86 5.57 14.29
N LYS A 223 -22.39 6.43 15.17
CA LYS A 223 -23.69 6.22 15.82
C LYS A 223 -24.86 6.41 14.87
N ILE A 224 -24.75 7.34 13.92
CA ILE A 224 -25.83 7.67 13.02
C ILE A 224 -25.81 6.85 11.72
N ALA A 225 -24.64 6.55 11.19
CA ALA A 225 -24.50 5.88 9.90
C ALA A 225 -25.24 4.53 9.84
N ASN A 226 -25.26 3.76 10.94
CA ASN A 226 -26.01 2.50 11.00
C ASN A 226 -27.52 2.65 10.83
N LYS A 227 -28.06 3.86 11.04
CA LYS A 227 -29.52 4.11 11.03
C LYS A 227 -29.94 4.95 9.85
N GLU A 228 -29.08 5.84 9.38
CA GLU A 228 -29.41 6.94 8.47
C GLU A 228 -28.75 6.84 7.09
N LEU A 229 -27.84 5.88 6.87
CA LEU A 229 -27.38 5.54 5.52
C LEU A 229 -28.56 5.05 4.69
N LYS A 230 -28.67 5.56 3.45
CA LYS A 230 -29.67 5.09 2.50
C LYS A 230 -29.52 3.61 2.20
N ALA A 231 -30.60 2.98 1.76
CA ALA A 231 -30.58 1.60 1.26
C ALA A 231 -29.51 1.45 0.16
N GLY A 232 -28.75 0.38 0.21
CA GLY A 232 -27.64 0.12 -0.71
C GLY A 232 -26.26 0.63 -0.22
N TYR A 233 -26.19 1.18 1.00
CA TYR A 233 -24.94 1.49 1.65
C TYR A 233 -24.86 0.81 3.02
N LEU A 234 -23.69 0.29 3.37
CA LEU A 234 -23.43 -0.41 4.62
C LEU A 234 -22.21 0.19 5.29
N MET A 235 -22.25 0.32 6.61
CA MET A 235 -21.05 0.68 7.37
C MET A 235 -20.45 -0.55 8.03
N GLN A 236 -19.15 -0.73 7.89
CA GLN A 236 -18.41 -1.72 8.64
C GLN A 236 -17.27 -1.08 9.42
N GLN A 237 -17.02 -1.63 10.62
CA GLN A 237 -16.03 -1.13 11.55
C GLN A 237 -15.62 -2.18 12.56
N MET A 238 -14.50 -1.95 13.21
CA MET A 238 -13.88 -2.90 14.13
C MET A 238 -14.78 -3.28 15.32
N GLN A 239 -15.58 -2.37 15.86
CA GLN A 239 -16.40 -2.60 17.05
C GLN A 239 -17.71 -3.33 16.74
N LEU A 240 -18.31 -3.11 15.58
CA LEU A 240 -19.56 -3.75 15.17
C LEU A 240 -19.33 -5.10 14.47
N GLY A 241 -18.28 -5.22 13.67
CA GLY A 241 -17.94 -6.44 12.93
C GLY A 241 -17.05 -7.37 13.74
N LYS A 242 -17.52 -8.60 14.04
CA LYS A 242 -16.70 -9.57 14.76
C LYS A 242 -15.37 -9.86 14.07
N ASP A 243 -15.38 -9.88 12.74
CA ASP A 243 -14.24 -10.31 11.90
C ASP A 243 -13.64 -9.19 11.03
N TYR A 244 -14.07 -7.93 11.19
CA TYR A 244 -13.54 -6.79 10.47
C TYR A 244 -12.13 -6.44 10.98
N PRO A 245 -11.10 -6.43 10.09
CA PRO A 245 -9.70 -6.37 10.51
C PRO A 245 -9.13 -4.96 10.70
N TYR A 246 -9.78 -3.93 10.14
CA TYR A 246 -9.24 -2.59 10.13
C TYR A 246 -9.64 -1.78 11.38
N PRO A 247 -8.76 -0.88 11.87
CA PRO A 247 -9.06 -0.02 13.01
C PRO A 247 -9.86 1.24 12.65
N TYR A 248 -10.24 1.42 11.39
CA TYR A 248 -11.03 2.52 10.86
C TYR A 248 -12.36 2.02 10.28
N MET A 249 -13.27 2.94 9.94
CA MET A 249 -14.56 2.58 9.32
C MET A 249 -14.42 2.51 7.80
N GLN A 250 -15.32 1.73 7.19
CA GLN A 250 -15.62 1.79 5.77
C GLN A 250 -17.11 1.99 5.56
N VAL A 251 -17.48 2.83 4.61
CA VAL A 251 -18.81 2.83 4.03
C VAL A 251 -18.72 2.14 2.68
N VAL A 252 -19.53 1.10 2.51
CA VAL A 252 -19.45 0.14 1.43
C VAL A 252 -20.73 0.22 0.60
N LYS A 253 -20.61 0.14 -0.72
CA LYS A 253 -21.77 -0.04 -1.63
C LYS A 253 -22.19 -1.50 -1.61
N ASP A 254 -23.44 -1.75 -1.20
CA ASP A 254 -24.03 -3.08 -1.25
C ASP A 254 -24.22 -3.54 -2.73
N ASN A 255 -24.31 -4.83 -2.92
CA ASN A 255 -24.40 -5.45 -4.24
C ASN A 255 -23.22 -5.13 -5.17
N THR A 256 -22.05 -4.82 -4.59
CA THR A 256 -20.79 -4.69 -5.31
C THR A 256 -19.72 -5.60 -4.71
N SER A 257 -18.67 -5.87 -5.46
CA SER A 257 -17.51 -6.62 -5.00
C SER A 257 -16.22 -5.95 -5.43
N PHE A 258 -15.26 -5.85 -4.51
CA PHE A 258 -13.93 -5.33 -4.70
C PHE A 258 -12.96 -6.10 -3.79
N VAL A 259 -12.62 -7.32 -4.22
CA VAL A 259 -11.92 -8.30 -3.37
C VAL A 259 -10.43 -8.23 -3.63
N ARG A 260 -9.68 -7.70 -2.67
CA ARG A 260 -8.21 -7.72 -2.69
C ARG A 260 -7.69 -9.11 -2.30
N MET A 261 -6.68 -9.61 -3.00
CA MET A 261 -6.12 -10.95 -2.80
C MET A 261 -5.68 -11.21 -1.36
N GLU A 262 -5.05 -10.22 -0.72
CA GLU A 262 -4.58 -10.31 0.66
C GLU A 262 -5.68 -10.44 1.70
N PHE A 263 -6.91 -10.00 1.38
CA PHE A 263 -8.07 -10.02 2.30
C PHE A 263 -9.12 -11.05 1.93
N LYS A 264 -8.88 -11.89 0.92
CA LYS A 264 -9.85 -12.90 0.45
C LYS A 264 -10.38 -13.85 1.54
N LYS A 265 -9.63 -14.02 2.64
CA LYS A 265 -10.01 -14.85 3.79
C LYS A 265 -10.67 -14.04 4.91
N ALA A 266 -10.70 -12.72 4.83
CA ALA A 266 -11.33 -11.90 5.84
C ALA A 266 -12.85 -12.00 5.73
N ARG A 267 -13.52 -12.20 6.86
CA ARG A 267 -14.99 -12.27 6.92
C ARG A 267 -15.57 -10.88 7.06
N MET A 268 -15.54 -10.11 5.98
CA MET A 268 -16.07 -8.76 5.89
C MET A 268 -16.87 -8.61 4.61
N HIS A 269 -17.58 -7.50 4.46
CA HIS A 269 -18.18 -7.14 3.20
C HIS A 269 -17.10 -6.63 2.25
N HIS A 270 -16.91 -7.27 1.13
CA HIS A 270 -15.88 -6.95 0.15
C HIS A 270 -16.41 -6.07 -1.00
N GLY A 271 -17.32 -5.14 -0.73
CA GLY A 271 -17.81 -4.22 -1.75
C GLY A 271 -16.87 -3.04 -2.00
N ILE A 272 -17.18 -2.27 -3.04
CA ILE A 272 -16.52 -0.98 -3.29
C ILE A 272 -16.82 -0.07 -2.11
N HIS A 273 -15.81 0.65 -1.62
CA HIS A 273 -15.90 1.38 -0.35
C HIS A 273 -15.05 2.65 -0.35
N ILE A 274 -15.32 3.50 0.63
CA ILE A 274 -14.41 4.57 1.05
C ILE A 274 -13.91 4.28 2.46
N ASP A 275 -12.69 4.71 2.74
CA ASP A 275 -12.07 4.58 4.06
C ASP A 275 -12.28 5.86 4.87
N ILE A 276 -12.67 5.71 6.14
CA ILE A 276 -12.90 6.81 7.07
C ILE A 276 -11.96 6.64 8.26
N ALA A 277 -10.89 7.41 8.29
CA ALA A 277 -9.87 7.35 9.32
C ALA A 277 -10.20 8.27 10.51
N PRO A 278 -10.06 7.80 11.75
CA PRO A 278 -10.13 8.68 12.91
C PRO A 278 -8.82 9.43 13.09
N ILE A 279 -8.91 10.73 13.31
CA ILE A 279 -7.77 11.57 13.66
C ILE A 279 -7.73 11.73 15.17
N ASP A 280 -6.67 11.25 15.78
CA ASP A 280 -6.49 11.19 17.22
C ASP A 280 -5.44 12.16 17.74
N HIS A 281 -5.61 12.60 18.98
CA HIS A 281 -4.61 13.36 19.70
C HIS A 281 -3.38 12.51 20.03
N VAL A 282 -2.21 13.09 19.87
CA VAL A 282 -0.93 12.46 20.22
C VAL A 282 -0.11 13.37 21.12
N PRO A 283 0.67 12.82 22.08
CA PRO A 283 1.46 13.63 22.99
C PRO A 283 2.61 14.34 22.26
N GLU A 284 2.99 15.52 22.71
CA GLU A 284 4.12 16.27 22.19
C GLU A 284 5.47 15.61 22.53
N ASP A 285 5.53 14.90 23.67
CA ASP A 285 6.71 14.12 24.01
C ASP A 285 6.93 12.97 23.03
N LYS A 286 8.07 13.00 22.36
CA LYS A 286 8.42 12.02 21.31
C LYS A 286 8.46 10.59 21.84
N LYS A 287 8.95 10.35 23.07
CA LYS A 287 9.05 8.99 23.62
C LYS A 287 7.68 8.41 23.94
N LEU A 288 6.77 9.24 24.47
CA LEU A 288 5.39 8.84 24.73
C LEU A 288 4.65 8.54 23.44
N ARG A 289 4.82 9.36 22.40
CA ARG A 289 4.25 9.19 21.07
C ARG A 289 4.73 7.90 20.40
N GLU A 290 6.05 7.66 20.40
CA GLU A 290 6.61 6.41 19.87
C GLU A 290 6.12 5.17 20.64
N LYS A 291 5.95 5.27 21.97
CA LYS A 291 5.41 4.19 22.80
C LYS A 291 3.96 3.91 22.44
N GLN A 292 3.11 4.94 22.30
CA GLN A 292 1.71 4.81 21.89
C GLN A 292 1.62 4.09 20.54
N LEU A 293 2.33 4.59 19.53
CA LEU A 293 2.29 4.05 18.18
C LEU A 293 2.79 2.59 18.11
N ARG A 294 3.89 2.28 18.83
CA ARG A 294 4.40 0.91 18.94
C ARG A 294 3.37 -0.03 19.57
N THR A 295 2.64 0.44 20.57
CA THR A 295 1.61 -0.36 21.25
C THR A 295 0.40 -0.60 20.32
N ILE A 296 -0.04 0.43 19.59
CA ILE A 296 -1.11 0.31 18.58
C ILE A 296 -0.72 -0.70 17.51
N ARG A 297 0.48 -0.56 16.92
CA ARG A 297 1.00 -1.49 15.89
C ARG A 297 1.09 -2.93 16.39
N LYS A 298 1.48 -3.12 17.65
CA LYS A 298 1.48 -4.45 18.27
C LYS A 298 0.07 -5.06 18.30
N TYR A 299 -0.94 -4.30 18.76
CA TYR A 299 -2.32 -4.80 18.78
C TYR A 299 -2.88 -5.03 17.37
N SER A 300 -2.60 -4.13 16.41
CA SER A 300 -2.98 -4.32 15.00
C SER A 300 -2.42 -5.64 14.45
N SER A 301 -1.15 -5.93 14.70
CA SER A 301 -0.51 -7.18 14.28
C SER A 301 -1.16 -8.41 14.92
N LEU A 302 -1.48 -8.36 16.22
CA LEU A 302 -2.14 -9.47 16.92
C LEU A 302 -3.55 -9.71 16.40
N ILE A 303 -4.33 -8.64 16.18
CA ILE A 303 -5.68 -8.70 15.62
C ILE A 303 -5.64 -9.30 14.21
N ARG A 304 -4.75 -8.79 13.35
CA ARG A 304 -4.58 -9.32 11.97
C ARG A 304 -4.22 -10.80 11.97
N LYS A 305 -3.23 -11.21 12.74
CA LYS A 305 -2.84 -12.63 12.87
C LYS A 305 -3.98 -13.54 13.34
N LYS A 306 -4.88 -13.00 14.16
CA LYS A 306 -6.04 -13.76 14.64
C LYS A 306 -7.14 -13.87 13.60
N LEU A 307 -7.38 -12.82 12.81
CA LEU A 307 -8.44 -12.76 11.79
C LEU A 307 -8.02 -13.37 10.45
N ILE A 308 -6.77 -13.17 10.08
CA ILE A 308 -6.19 -13.64 8.82
C ILE A 308 -4.98 -14.52 9.17
N PRO A 309 -5.20 -15.77 9.62
CA PRO A 309 -4.12 -16.64 10.00
C PRO A 309 -3.34 -17.12 8.79
N GLU A 310 -2.04 -16.93 8.85
CA GLU A 310 -1.06 -17.50 7.93
C GLU A 310 -0.12 -18.42 8.72
N PRO A 311 -0.56 -19.66 9.04
CA PRO A 311 0.26 -20.58 9.80
C PRO A 311 1.51 -20.99 9.00
N TYR A 312 2.62 -21.08 9.70
CA TYR A 312 3.85 -21.59 9.13
C TYR A 312 3.69 -23.08 8.78
N GLU A 313 3.90 -23.43 7.53
CA GLU A 313 3.87 -24.79 7.03
C GLU A 313 5.29 -25.34 6.88
N SER A 314 5.52 -26.53 7.40
CA SER A 314 6.80 -27.23 7.28
C SER A 314 6.55 -28.74 7.08
N LYS A 315 7.44 -29.41 6.35
CA LYS A 315 7.44 -30.89 6.23
C LYS A 315 7.61 -31.56 7.59
N ASN A 316 8.20 -30.88 8.58
CA ASN A 316 8.34 -31.35 9.94
C ASN A 316 7.18 -30.84 10.82
N PRO A 317 6.22 -31.69 11.24
CA PRO A 317 5.05 -31.27 12.00
C PRO A 317 5.40 -30.68 13.38
N PHE A 318 6.47 -31.17 14.01
CA PHE A 318 6.94 -30.68 15.30
C PHE A 318 7.50 -29.26 15.19
N LYS A 319 8.26 -28.96 14.13
CA LYS A 319 8.74 -27.62 13.84
C LYS A 319 7.58 -26.68 13.54
N SER A 320 6.58 -27.14 12.77
CA SER A 320 5.36 -26.38 12.48
C SER A 320 4.59 -26.05 13.77
N PHE A 321 4.45 -27.01 14.67
CA PHE A 321 3.79 -26.82 15.97
C PHE A 321 4.51 -25.79 16.84
N ILE A 322 5.85 -25.88 16.99
CA ILE A 322 6.64 -24.93 17.80
C ILE A 322 6.52 -23.52 17.24
N VAL A 323 6.72 -23.35 15.94
CA VAL A 323 6.65 -22.02 15.30
C VAL A 323 5.26 -21.42 15.40
N ASN A 324 4.20 -22.23 15.32
CA ASN A 324 2.83 -21.79 15.43
C ASN A 324 2.30 -21.70 16.89
N SER A 325 3.08 -22.12 17.89
CA SER A 325 2.62 -22.12 19.28
C SER A 325 2.15 -20.73 19.78
N PRO A 326 2.80 -19.59 19.45
CA PRO A 326 2.28 -18.28 19.84
C PRO A 326 0.92 -17.95 19.20
N TYR A 327 0.67 -18.47 18.00
CA TYR A 327 -0.62 -18.31 17.34
C TYR A 327 -1.72 -19.10 18.04
N TYR A 328 -1.43 -20.35 18.49
CA TYR A 328 -2.40 -21.14 19.25
C TYR A 328 -2.72 -20.48 20.60
N MET A 329 -1.73 -19.92 21.28
CA MET A 329 -1.96 -19.13 22.50
C MET A 329 -2.80 -17.88 22.23
N LEU A 330 -2.55 -17.20 21.12
CA LEU A 330 -3.33 -16.03 20.72
C LEU A 330 -4.82 -16.36 20.48
N LYS A 331 -5.15 -17.57 20.04
CA LYS A 331 -6.56 -18.01 19.89
C LYS A 331 -7.34 -17.99 21.20
N LEU A 332 -6.67 -18.20 22.35
CA LEU A 332 -7.31 -18.19 23.67
C LEU A 332 -7.73 -16.79 24.12
N ILE A 333 -7.09 -15.73 23.61
CA ILE A 333 -7.45 -14.35 23.95
C ILE A 333 -8.67 -13.94 23.13
N PRO A 334 -9.81 -13.56 23.74
CA PRO A 334 -10.96 -13.07 23.01
C PRO A 334 -10.60 -11.84 22.15
N LEU A 335 -11.09 -11.80 20.91
CA LEU A 335 -10.76 -10.73 19.96
C LEU A 335 -11.18 -9.35 20.47
N TRP A 336 -12.32 -9.28 21.14
CA TRP A 336 -12.83 -8.02 21.69
C TRP A 336 -11.88 -7.40 22.74
N ILE A 337 -11.12 -8.21 23.48
CA ILE A 337 -10.11 -7.72 24.42
C ILE A 337 -9.01 -6.98 23.68
N LEU A 338 -8.47 -7.57 22.60
CA LEU A 338 -7.43 -6.96 21.78
C LEU A 338 -7.92 -5.66 21.15
N LYS A 339 -9.14 -5.66 20.61
CA LYS A 339 -9.77 -4.49 20.00
C LYS A 339 -9.97 -3.37 21.03
N ASN A 340 -10.45 -3.69 22.23
CA ASN A 340 -10.63 -2.70 23.29
C ASN A 340 -9.29 -2.14 23.80
N LEU A 341 -8.26 -2.96 23.94
CA LEU A 341 -6.94 -2.50 24.32
C LEU A 341 -6.34 -1.58 23.25
N GLN A 342 -6.52 -1.91 21.99
CA GLN A 342 -6.10 -1.05 20.89
C GLN A 342 -6.86 0.28 20.87
N TYR A 343 -8.18 0.24 21.01
CA TYR A 343 -9.01 1.45 21.08
C TYR A 343 -8.58 2.40 22.21
N ARG A 344 -8.30 1.86 23.42
CA ARG A 344 -7.78 2.66 24.54
C ARG A 344 -6.46 3.37 24.20
N GLU A 345 -5.61 2.75 23.41
CA GLU A 345 -4.37 3.40 22.97
C GLU A 345 -4.63 4.51 21.96
N PHE A 346 -5.60 4.35 21.02
CA PHE A 346 -5.99 5.41 20.10
C PHE A 346 -6.46 6.67 20.86
N VAL A 347 -7.35 6.50 21.83
CA VAL A 347 -7.96 7.60 22.57
C VAL A 347 -7.19 8.00 23.84
N ARG A 348 -5.99 7.47 24.08
CA ARG A 348 -5.25 7.65 25.33
C ARG A 348 -5.07 9.12 25.72
N TYR A 349 -4.79 9.97 24.76
CA TYR A 349 -4.51 11.40 24.96
C TYR A 349 -5.67 12.32 24.58
N ARG A 350 -6.87 11.77 24.43
CA ARG A 350 -8.06 12.50 23.97
C ARG A 350 -8.40 13.73 24.80
N TYR A 351 -8.22 13.64 26.13
CA TYR A 351 -8.57 14.69 27.07
C TYR A 351 -7.38 15.55 27.50
N GLU A 352 -6.22 15.30 26.94
CA GLU A 352 -5.04 16.12 27.17
C GLU A 352 -5.03 17.29 26.19
N ASN A 353 -4.39 18.39 26.62
CA ASN A 353 -4.30 19.60 25.80
C ASN A 353 -3.23 19.44 24.70
N CYS A 354 -3.32 18.37 23.91
CA CYS A 354 -2.40 18.07 22.85
C CYS A 354 -2.66 18.97 21.63
N ILE A 355 -1.62 19.59 21.11
CA ILE A 355 -1.66 20.36 19.86
C ILE A 355 -1.55 19.42 18.66
N LEU A 356 -0.78 18.34 18.83
CA LEU A 356 -0.53 17.37 17.76
C LEU A 356 -1.65 16.35 17.60
N VAL A 357 -1.97 16.06 16.34
CA VAL A 357 -2.94 15.05 15.94
C VAL A 357 -2.43 14.23 14.77
N GLY A 358 -2.98 13.04 14.55
CA GLY A 358 -2.64 12.23 13.39
C GLY A 358 -3.56 11.03 13.21
N ASP A 359 -3.53 10.45 12.02
CA ASP A 359 -4.07 9.13 11.76
C ASP A 359 -3.13 8.07 12.35
N LEU A 360 -3.59 7.41 13.41
CA LEU A 360 -2.85 6.34 14.07
C LEU A 360 -3.23 4.94 13.55
N CYS A 361 -4.21 4.87 12.66
CA CYS A 361 -4.73 3.62 12.11
C CYS A 361 -3.88 3.13 10.93
N THR A 362 -3.40 4.07 10.11
CA THR A 362 -2.62 3.79 8.91
C THR A 362 -1.14 3.63 9.24
N HIS A 363 -0.53 2.61 8.67
CA HIS A 363 0.90 2.33 8.89
C HIS A 363 1.75 3.03 7.84
N TYR A 364 1.89 4.35 7.95
CA TYR A 364 2.84 5.09 7.13
C TYR A 364 4.29 4.68 7.44
N LYS A 365 5.16 4.80 6.45
CA LYS A 365 6.61 4.56 6.62
C LYS A 365 7.28 5.57 7.56
N LYS A 366 6.72 6.79 7.61
CA LYS A 366 7.08 7.87 8.53
C LYS A 366 6.00 8.00 9.59
N ASP A 367 6.38 8.41 10.80
CA ASP A 367 5.44 8.85 11.81
C ASP A 367 4.99 10.26 11.43
N ILE A 368 3.74 10.42 11.01
CA ILE A 368 3.18 11.65 10.46
C ILE A 368 2.21 12.26 11.49
N TYR A 369 2.49 13.50 11.89
CA TYR A 369 1.68 14.25 12.83
C TYR A 369 1.55 15.70 12.40
N PHE A 370 0.46 16.33 12.78
CA PHE A 370 0.12 17.68 12.39
C PHE A 370 -0.30 18.50 13.60
N ASP A 371 -0.06 19.81 13.56
CA ASP A 371 -0.83 20.74 14.36
C ASP A 371 -2.29 20.71 13.90
N LYS A 372 -3.23 20.61 14.85
CA LYS A 372 -4.67 20.55 14.54
C LYS A 372 -5.17 21.69 13.66
N ASN A 373 -4.50 22.86 13.69
CA ASN A 373 -4.85 24.02 12.86
C ASN A 373 -4.60 23.78 11.36
N VAL A 374 -3.83 22.75 11.01
CA VAL A 374 -3.67 22.31 9.60
C VAL A 374 -5.00 21.83 9.01
N PHE A 375 -5.89 21.31 9.84
CA PHE A 375 -7.18 20.79 9.40
C PHE A 375 -8.32 21.78 9.54
N PHE A 376 -8.33 22.65 10.56
CA PHE A 376 -9.45 23.51 10.87
C PHE A 376 -9.11 25.00 10.81
N PRO A 377 -10.14 25.85 10.43
CA PRO A 377 -11.44 25.44 9.87
C PRO A 377 -11.27 24.75 8.52
N VAL A 378 -12.03 23.70 8.24
CA VAL A 378 -11.98 23.04 6.93
C VAL A 378 -12.35 24.02 5.82
N LYS A 379 -11.70 23.89 4.66
CA LYS A 379 -12.01 24.63 3.44
C LYS A 379 -12.80 23.74 2.48
N GLU A 380 -13.39 24.33 1.47
CA GLU A 380 -13.97 23.61 0.35
C GLU A 380 -12.94 23.48 -0.79
N GLY A 381 -12.76 22.29 -1.33
CA GLY A 381 -11.94 22.01 -2.52
C GLY A 381 -12.74 21.34 -3.62
N ASN A 382 -12.32 21.53 -4.86
CA ASN A 382 -12.91 20.85 -6.00
C ASN A 382 -12.49 19.37 -6.02
N PHE A 383 -13.45 18.49 -6.26
CA PHE A 383 -13.20 17.06 -6.50
C PHE A 383 -14.32 16.51 -7.39
N GLU A 384 -13.98 16.07 -8.63
CA GLU A 384 -14.93 15.51 -9.60
C GLU A 384 -16.12 16.47 -9.91
N ASN A 385 -15.82 17.76 -10.19
CA ASN A 385 -16.81 18.82 -10.43
C ASN A 385 -17.78 19.10 -9.27
N LEU A 386 -17.45 18.61 -8.07
CA LEU A 386 -18.17 18.85 -6.83
C LEU A 386 -17.25 19.51 -5.82
N LYS A 387 -17.83 19.98 -4.71
CA LYS A 387 -17.07 20.57 -3.62
C LYS A 387 -17.16 19.70 -2.38
N PHE A 388 -16.00 19.36 -1.83
CA PHE A 388 -15.88 18.59 -0.59
C PHE A 388 -14.93 19.28 0.39
N PRO A 389 -15.08 19.02 1.70
CA PRO A 389 -14.18 19.56 2.70
C PRO A 389 -12.75 19.05 2.51
N ILE A 390 -11.79 19.95 2.62
CA ILE A 390 -10.35 19.70 2.56
C ILE A 390 -9.65 20.32 3.78
N PRO A 391 -8.42 19.90 4.14
CA PRO A 391 -7.64 20.53 5.18
C PRO A 391 -7.49 22.03 4.98
N ASN A 392 -7.47 22.80 6.07
CA ASN A 392 -7.32 24.25 6.06
C ASN A 392 -6.02 24.71 5.36
N ASP A 393 -4.91 24.06 5.73
CA ASP A 393 -3.59 24.29 5.13
C ASP A 393 -3.18 23.07 4.31
N MET A 394 -3.76 22.99 3.10
CA MET A 394 -3.54 21.88 2.18
C MET A 394 -2.07 21.75 1.77
N ASP A 395 -1.36 22.86 1.56
CA ASP A 395 0.05 22.83 1.15
C ASP A 395 0.93 22.24 2.27
N LYS A 396 0.71 22.67 3.51
CA LYS A 396 1.41 22.10 4.67
C LYS A 396 1.06 20.63 4.89
N TYR A 397 -0.22 20.27 4.77
CA TYR A 397 -0.68 18.88 4.89
C TYR A 397 0.03 17.98 3.87
N LEU A 398 -0.03 18.33 2.59
CA LEU A 398 0.55 17.50 1.51
C LEU A 398 2.08 17.47 1.56
N THR A 399 2.73 18.58 1.94
CA THR A 399 4.19 18.60 2.10
C THR A 399 4.65 17.65 3.21
N VAL A 400 3.93 17.57 4.34
CA VAL A 400 4.26 16.64 5.42
C VAL A 400 4.01 15.19 5.01
N MET A 401 2.91 14.94 4.26
CA MET A 401 2.54 13.59 3.78
C MET A 401 3.50 13.06 2.72
N TYR A 402 3.83 13.87 1.72
CA TYR A 402 4.42 13.45 0.45
C TYR A 402 5.73 14.15 0.08
N ASP A 403 6.29 14.97 0.99
CA ASP A 403 7.46 15.83 0.73
C ASP A 403 7.16 16.82 -0.45
N ASP A 404 7.84 16.75 -1.57
CA ASP A 404 7.55 17.59 -2.75
C ASP A 404 6.40 17.00 -3.57
N TYR A 405 5.17 17.13 -3.05
CA TYR A 405 3.97 16.57 -3.70
C TYR A 405 3.66 17.19 -5.08
N LYS A 406 4.19 18.40 -5.36
CA LYS A 406 3.99 19.08 -6.65
C LYS A 406 4.79 18.44 -7.78
N MET A 407 5.91 17.77 -7.43
CA MET A 407 6.78 17.08 -8.37
C MET A 407 6.48 15.57 -8.51
N LEU A 408 5.52 15.04 -7.74
CA LEU A 408 5.11 13.65 -7.91
C LEU A 408 4.57 13.43 -9.33
N SER A 409 5.19 12.50 -10.05
CA SER A 409 4.71 12.11 -11.38
C SER A 409 3.35 11.42 -11.25
N PRO A 410 2.32 11.84 -12.00
CA PRO A 410 1.05 11.14 -12.00
C PRO A 410 1.23 9.75 -12.62
N ARG A 411 0.54 8.78 -12.09
CA ARG A 411 0.31 7.52 -12.77
C ARG A 411 -0.77 7.75 -13.82
N GLU A 412 -0.42 7.72 -15.10
CA GLU A 412 -1.35 8.12 -16.17
C GLU A 412 -2.12 6.95 -16.83
N ASP A 413 -1.89 5.70 -16.43
CA ASP A 413 -2.35 4.52 -17.20
C ASP A 413 -3.62 3.82 -16.70
N GLY A 414 -4.21 4.28 -15.60
CA GLY A 414 -5.42 3.67 -15.06
C GLY A 414 -5.25 2.27 -14.46
N SER A 415 -4.02 1.82 -14.21
CA SER A 415 -3.79 0.52 -13.58
C SER A 415 -4.06 0.57 -12.08
N ILE A 416 -4.77 -0.43 -11.56
CA ILE A 416 -5.09 -0.53 -10.13
C ILE A 416 -3.85 -0.90 -9.31
N LYS A 417 -3.72 -0.21 -8.16
CA LYS A 417 -2.64 -0.33 -7.18
C LYS A 417 -2.53 -1.71 -6.50
N TYR A 418 -3.62 -2.48 -6.50
CA TYR A 418 -3.73 -3.72 -5.76
C TYR A 418 -4.05 -4.92 -6.66
N ARG A 419 -3.58 -6.09 -6.25
CA ARG A 419 -3.95 -7.32 -6.92
C ARG A 419 -5.38 -7.71 -6.56
N MET A 420 -6.27 -7.57 -7.54
CA MET A 420 -7.68 -7.89 -7.38
C MET A 420 -7.92 -9.37 -7.61
N LEU A 421 -8.69 -9.98 -6.72
CA LEU A 421 -9.19 -11.35 -6.90
C LEU A 421 -10.50 -11.35 -7.68
N TYR A 422 -11.36 -10.35 -7.41
CA TYR A 422 -12.67 -10.26 -8.03
C TYR A 422 -13.24 -8.85 -7.91
N VAL A 423 -13.85 -8.35 -8.99
CA VAL A 423 -14.59 -7.08 -9.02
C VAL A 423 -15.96 -7.33 -9.65
N SER A 424 -17.02 -6.75 -9.08
CA SER A 424 -18.38 -6.74 -9.64
C SER A 424 -19.12 -5.48 -9.18
N MET A 425 -19.90 -4.89 -10.08
CA MET A 425 -20.80 -3.77 -9.79
C MET A 425 -22.24 -4.21 -9.48
N GLU A 426 -22.53 -5.52 -9.56
CA GLU A 426 -23.89 -6.04 -9.58
C GLU A 426 -24.15 -7.11 -8.53
N GLN A 427 -23.12 -7.59 -7.85
CA GLN A 427 -23.27 -8.68 -6.87
C GLN A 427 -22.22 -8.66 -5.76
N ASN A 428 -22.64 -9.14 -4.60
CA ASN A 428 -21.76 -9.33 -3.46
C ASN A 428 -20.86 -10.56 -3.64
N TYR A 429 -19.62 -10.45 -3.17
CA TYR A 429 -18.70 -11.58 -3.12
C TYR A 429 -19.15 -12.59 -2.06
N ILE A 430 -19.43 -13.80 -2.50
CA ILE A 430 -19.70 -14.94 -1.64
C ILE A 430 -18.41 -15.76 -1.57
N SER A 431 -17.68 -15.70 -0.47
CA SER A 431 -16.55 -16.58 -0.27
C SER A 431 -17.06 -18.04 -0.26
N ASN A 432 -16.72 -18.82 -1.28
CA ASN A 432 -16.99 -20.25 -1.23
C ASN A 432 -16.26 -20.84 -0.02
N LYS A 433 -17.01 -21.13 1.03
CA LYS A 433 -16.55 -21.97 2.13
C LYS A 433 -16.36 -23.37 1.54
N LYS A 434 -15.12 -23.77 1.30
CA LYS A 434 -14.73 -25.17 1.40
C LYS A 434 -13.55 -25.28 2.34
#